data_b7c453187431f7695b7df732454b3d75
#
_entry.id   b7c453187431f7695b7df732454b3d75
#
_cell.length_a   1.000
_cell.length_b   1.000
_cell.length_c   1.000
_cell.angle_alpha   90.00
_cell.angle_beta   90.00
_cell.angle_gamma   90.00
#
_symmetry.space_group_name_H-M   'P 1'
#
loop_
_entity.id
_entity.type
_entity.pdbx_description
1 polymer ?
#
loop_
_entity_poly.entity_id
_entity_poly.type
_entity_poly.pdbx_seq_one_letter_code
_entity_poly.pdbx_strand_id
1 'polypeptide(L)'
;MRIIAGPCQHESLPQSLEIARECKRVCDKYGIEYIFKASYDKANRSSEQGKRGMGMSATLTDFLALKVELGVKTLTDVHDYVQIARIEREFKDAVDVYQIPAFLCRQTDLIKAACATDKIVNIKKGQFMAPWD
;
A
#
# COMPACT_ATOMS: atom_id res chain seq x y z
N MET A 1 12.78 14.26 3.71
CA MET A 1 12.41 13.49 2.49
C MET A 1 11.75 12.21 2.93
N ARG A 2 10.85 11.64 2.15
CA ARG A 2 10.14 10.37 2.42
C ARG A 2 10.32 9.44 1.24
N ILE A 3 10.59 8.16 1.48
CA ILE A 3 10.66 7.11 0.46
C ILE A 3 9.59 6.07 0.71
N ILE A 4 8.82 5.75 -0.33
CA ILE A 4 7.85 4.66 -0.38
C ILE A 4 8.43 3.60 -1.31
N ALA A 5 8.78 2.44 -0.78
CA ALA A 5 9.39 1.35 -1.54
C ALA A 5 9.03 -0.02 -0.98
N GLY A 6 9.10 -1.05 -1.82
CA GLY A 6 8.81 -2.44 -1.46
C GLY A 6 8.68 -3.35 -2.68
N PRO A 7 8.26 -4.60 -2.52
CA PRO A 7 8.26 -5.61 -3.59
C PRO A 7 7.17 -5.40 -4.65
N CYS A 8 6.44 -4.30 -4.65
CA CYS A 8 5.28 -4.03 -5.49
C CYS A 8 4.06 -4.92 -5.16
N GLN A 9 4.19 -6.23 -5.12
CA GLN A 9 3.20 -7.22 -4.71
C GLN A 9 3.71 -8.01 -3.52
N HIS A 10 2.86 -8.23 -2.51
CA HIS A 10 3.22 -9.10 -1.39
C HIS A 10 3.12 -10.56 -1.82
N GLU A 11 4.18 -11.32 -1.64
CA GLU A 11 4.26 -12.74 -1.98
C GLU A 11 4.55 -13.63 -0.77
N SER A 12 5.26 -13.11 0.23
CA SER A 12 5.49 -13.78 1.51
C SER A 12 6.06 -12.83 2.56
N LEU A 13 5.85 -13.13 3.84
CA LEU A 13 6.42 -12.37 4.95
C LEU A 13 7.97 -12.38 4.93
N PRO A 14 8.65 -13.51 4.75
CA PRO A 14 10.13 -13.52 4.74
C PRO A 14 10.73 -12.61 3.67
N GLN A 15 10.21 -12.67 2.43
CA GLN A 15 10.66 -11.80 1.33
C GLN A 15 10.41 -10.32 1.63
N SER A 16 9.22 -10.00 2.15
CA SER A 16 8.88 -8.61 2.49
C SER A 16 9.73 -8.07 3.61
N LEU A 17 10.05 -8.87 4.62
CA LEU A 17 10.95 -8.50 5.71
C LEU A 17 12.38 -8.25 5.21
N GLU A 18 12.92 -9.11 4.36
CA GLU A 18 14.26 -8.94 3.77
C GLU A 18 14.35 -7.59 3.01
N ILE A 19 13.39 -7.33 2.12
CA ILE A 19 13.34 -6.08 1.35
C ILE A 19 13.17 -4.87 2.27
N ALA A 20 12.27 -4.95 3.25
CA ALA A 20 11.98 -3.85 4.15
C ALA A 20 13.17 -3.52 5.06
N ARG A 21 13.90 -4.53 5.57
CA ARG A 21 15.11 -4.34 6.37
C ARG A 21 16.18 -3.59 5.59
N GLU A 22 16.42 -3.99 4.34
CA GLU A 22 17.44 -3.33 3.52
C GLU A 22 17.04 -1.90 3.15
N CYS A 23 15.79 -1.67 2.73
CA CYS A 23 15.29 -0.32 2.47
C CYS A 23 15.38 0.57 3.73
N LYS A 24 14.97 0.05 4.88
CA LYS A 24 15.05 0.76 6.16
C LYS A 24 16.50 1.09 6.52
N ARG A 25 17.40 0.12 6.42
CA ARG A 25 18.85 0.32 6.70
C ARG A 25 19.43 1.47 5.88
N VAL A 26 19.10 1.50 4.59
CA VAL A 26 19.57 2.58 3.68
C VAL A 26 18.93 3.92 4.06
N CYS A 27 17.62 3.96 4.31
CA CYS A 27 16.92 5.18 4.66
C CYS A 27 17.40 5.76 5.99
N ASP A 28 17.59 4.92 7.01
CA ASP A 28 18.09 5.33 8.33
C ASP A 28 19.49 5.97 8.22
N LYS A 29 20.38 5.39 7.39
CA LYS A 29 21.72 5.96 7.14
C LYS A 29 21.71 7.40 6.66
N TYR A 30 20.68 7.78 5.91
CA TYR A 30 20.53 9.13 5.33
C TYR A 30 19.48 10.00 6.02
N GLY A 31 18.92 9.56 7.15
CA GLY A 31 17.87 10.30 7.89
C GLY A 31 16.59 10.48 7.09
N ILE A 32 16.21 9.48 6.28
CA ILE A 32 15.03 9.51 5.40
C ILE A 32 13.90 8.68 6.02
N GLU A 33 12.69 9.24 6.06
CA GLU A 33 11.50 8.49 6.48
C GLU A 33 11.20 7.40 5.44
N TYR A 34 11.11 6.14 5.89
CA TYR A 34 10.78 5.00 5.05
C TYR A 34 9.35 4.51 5.30
N ILE A 35 8.62 4.24 4.22
CA ILE A 35 7.31 3.59 4.23
C ILE A 35 7.40 2.33 3.37
N PHE A 36 7.14 1.17 3.97
CA PHE A 36 7.05 -0.09 3.24
C PHE A 36 5.79 -0.12 2.38
N LYS A 37 5.92 -0.55 1.12
CA LYS A 37 4.79 -0.63 0.19
C LYS A 37 4.70 -1.99 -0.47
N ALA A 38 3.54 -2.63 -0.38
CA ALA A 38 3.17 -3.76 -1.23
C ALA A 38 1.66 -3.79 -1.45
N SER A 39 1.23 -4.37 -2.58
CA SER A 39 -0.19 -4.61 -2.87
C SER A 39 -0.59 -6.01 -2.41
N TYR A 40 -1.76 -6.14 -1.83
CA TYR A 40 -2.37 -7.44 -1.52
C TYR A 40 -3.08 -8.04 -2.73
N ASP A 41 -3.45 -7.22 -3.70
CA ASP A 41 -4.10 -7.61 -4.95
C ASP A 41 -3.66 -6.70 -6.10
N LYS A 42 -3.54 -7.26 -7.28
CA LYS A 42 -3.25 -6.55 -8.53
C LYS A 42 -4.49 -6.56 -9.44
N ALA A 43 -5.40 -5.61 -9.21
CA ALA A 43 -6.70 -5.54 -9.87
C ALA A 43 -6.66 -5.09 -11.35
N ASN A 44 -5.53 -4.55 -11.85
CA ASN A 44 -5.42 -4.04 -13.22
C ASN A 44 -4.36 -4.80 -14.06
N ARG A 45 -4.36 -6.10 -14.01
CA ARG A 45 -3.50 -6.92 -14.88
C ARG A 45 -4.02 -6.96 -16.32
N SER A 46 -3.10 -6.91 -17.28
CA SER A 46 -3.40 -7.09 -18.72
C SER A 46 -3.69 -8.55 -19.09
N SER A 47 -3.33 -9.50 -18.22
CA SER A 47 -3.57 -10.93 -18.40
C SER A 47 -4.46 -11.47 -17.28
N GLU A 48 -5.51 -12.20 -17.64
CA GLU A 48 -6.38 -12.90 -16.69
C GLU A 48 -5.62 -13.94 -15.85
N GLN A 49 -4.57 -14.55 -16.41
CA GLN A 49 -3.71 -15.53 -15.74
C GLN A 49 -2.63 -14.88 -14.86
N GLY A 50 -2.55 -13.55 -14.82
CA GLY A 50 -1.58 -12.81 -14.00
C GLY A 50 -1.77 -13.07 -12.50
N LYS A 51 -0.68 -13.31 -11.77
CA LYS A 51 -0.72 -13.46 -10.31
C LYS A 51 -1.31 -12.20 -9.68
N ARG A 52 -2.37 -12.35 -8.88
CA ARG A 52 -3.07 -11.24 -8.24
C ARG A 52 -2.54 -10.89 -6.86
N GLY A 53 -1.85 -11.79 -6.20
CA GLY A 53 -1.33 -11.61 -4.84
C GLY A 53 -1.91 -12.62 -3.85
N MET A 54 -1.55 -12.49 -2.58
CA MET A 54 -1.98 -13.39 -1.50
C MET A 54 -3.37 -13.03 -0.94
N GLY A 55 -3.97 -11.95 -1.38
CA GLY A 55 -5.23 -11.44 -0.85
C GLY A 55 -5.07 -10.60 0.42
N MET A 56 -6.14 -9.88 0.75
CA MET A 56 -6.13 -8.84 1.79
C MET A 56 -5.76 -9.40 3.18
N SER A 57 -6.46 -10.43 3.66
CA SER A 57 -6.30 -10.89 5.04
C SER A 57 -4.88 -11.40 5.33
N ALA A 58 -4.33 -12.25 4.46
CA ALA A 58 -2.97 -12.77 4.63
C ALA A 58 -1.93 -11.64 4.59
N THR A 59 -2.01 -10.76 3.58
CA THR A 59 -1.07 -9.65 3.42
C THR A 59 -1.10 -8.68 4.60
N LEU A 60 -2.29 -8.31 5.08
CA LEU A 60 -2.41 -7.33 6.17
C LEU A 60 -2.03 -7.93 7.54
N THR A 61 -2.20 -9.22 7.74
CA THR A 61 -1.63 -9.94 8.89
C THR A 61 -0.10 -9.88 8.86
N ASP A 62 0.50 -10.13 7.71
CA ASP A 62 1.96 -10.04 7.53
C ASP A 62 2.47 -8.59 7.68
N PHE A 63 1.67 -7.58 7.31
CA PHE A 63 2.02 -6.18 7.53
C PHE A 63 2.07 -5.83 9.02
N LEU A 64 1.15 -6.37 9.85
CA LEU A 64 1.22 -6.19 11.30
C LEU A 64 2.53 -6.78 11.86
N ALA A 65 2.90 -7.99 11.43
CA ALA A 65 4.15 -8.62 11.85
C ALA A 65 5.37 -7.78 11.42
N LEU A 66 5.38 -7.28 10.20
CA LEU A 66 6.42 -6.40 9.66
C LEU A 66 6.55 -5.09 10.46
N LYS A 67 5.41 -4.47 10.81
CA LYS A 67 5.39 -3.25 11.64
C LYS A 67 5.95 -3.51 13.03
N VAL A 68 5.57 -4.61 13.68
CA VAL A 68 6.08 -5.00 15.01
C VAL A 68 7.59 -5.21 14.97
N GLU A 69 8.10 -5.89 13.94
CA GLU A 69 9.52 -6.22 13.84
C GLU A 69 10.40 -5.03 13.48
N LEU A 70 9.94 -4.18 12.54
CA LEU A 70 10.80 -3.15 11.94
C LEU A 70 10.44 -1.71 12.36
N GLY A 71 9.27 -1.49 12.97
CA GLY A 71 8.82 -0.16 13.35
C GLY A 71 8.57 0.78 12.15
N VAL A 72 8.25 0.24 10.98
CA VAL A 72 8.02 1.02 9.76
C VAL A 72 6.54 1.26 9.51
N LYS A 73 6.22 2.37 8.87
CA LYS A 73 4.88 2.59 8.32
C LYS A 73 4.65 1.71 7.09
N THR A 74 3.39 1.40 6.83
CA THR A 74 2.98 0.55 5.71
C THR A 74 2.01 1.26 4.79
N LEU A 75 2.10 0.94 3.50
CA LEU A 75 1.22 1.42 2.46
C LEU A 75 0.71 0.26 1.61
N THR A 76 -0.58 0.26 1.32
CA THR A 76 -1.17 -0.63 0.30
C THR A 76 -2.15 0.14 -0.58
N ASP A 77 -2.39 -0.35 -1.79
CA ASP A 77 -3.41 0.17 -2.67
C ASP A 77 -4.79 -0.44 -2.36
N VAL A 78 -5.83 0.36 -2.54
CA VAL A 78 -7.24 -0.02 -2.41
C VAL A 78 -7.98 0.28 -3.71
N HIS A 79 -8.97 -0.54 -4.07
CA HIS A 79 -9.63 -0.47 -5.37
C HIS A 79 -11.12 -0.12 -5.28
N ASP A 80 -11.73 -0.24 -4.09
CA ASP A 80 -13.10 0.16 -3.82
C ASP A 80 -13.29 0.55 -2.34
N TYR A 81 -14.43 1.18 -2.04
CA TYR A 81 -14.76 1.64 -0.69
C TYR A 81 -15.07 0.50 0.29
N VAL A 82 -15.48 -0.67 -0.20
CA VAL A 82 -15.74 -1.85 0.63
C VAL A 82 -14.44 -2.39 1.22
N GLN A 83 -13.36 -2.38 0.41
CA GLN A 83 -12.02 -2.74 0.88
C GLN A 83 -11.54 -1.81 1.99
N ILE A 84 -11.75 -0.49 1.84
CA ILE A 84 -11.41 0.49 2.89
C ILE A 84 -12.20 0.19 4.17
N ALA A 85 -13.52 0.03 4.07
CA ALA A 85 -14.38 -0.27 5.22
C ALA A 85 -13.95 -1.56 5.94
N ARG A 86 -13.55 -2.59 5.17
CA ARG A 86 -13.05 -3.84 5.73
C ARG A 86 -11.70 -3.66 6.44
N ILE A 87 -10.77 -2.92 5.85
CA ILE A 87 -9.47 -2.64 6.47
C ILE A 87 -9.66 -1.89 7.79
N GLU A 88 -10.49 -0.84 7.80
CA GLU A 88 -10.75 -0.05 9.02
C GLU A 88 -11.40 -0.88 10.13
N ARG A 89 -12.24 -1.86 9.79
CA ARG A 89 -12.90 -2.73 10.76
C ARG A 89 -11.99 -3.85 11.29
N GLU A 90 -11.20 -4.49 10.42
CA GLU A 90 -10.51 -5.76 10.73
C GLU A 90 -8.99 -5.61 10.84
N PHE A 91 -8.39 -4.61 10.17
CA PHE A 91 -6.95 -4.45 9.99
C PHE A 91 -6.47 -3.01 10.14
N LYS A 92 -7.17 -2.21 10.94
CA LYS A 92 -6.91 -0.76 11.06
C LYS A 92 -5.43 -0.44 11.29
N ASP A 93 -4.76 -1.20 12.15
CA ASP A 93 -3.37 -0.95 12.52
C ASP A 93 -2.34 -1.50 11.51
N ALA A 94 -2.79 -2.30 10.54
CA ALA A 94 -1.92 -2.85 9.52
C ALA A 94 -1.53 -1.85 8.43
N VAL A 95 -2.28 -0.75 8.24
CA VAL A 95 -2.10 0.21 7.15
C VAL A 95 -2.00 1.63 7.70
N ASP A 96 -0.99 2.38 7.29
CA ASP A 96 -0.81 3.80 7.64
C ASP A 96 -1.13 4.72 6.47
N VAL A 97 -1.00 4.22 5.24
CA VAL A 97 -1.21 5.00 4.02
C VAL A 97 -2.05 4.19 3.02
N TYR A 98 -3.14 4.76 2.55
CA TYR A 98 -3.87 4.23 1.40
C TYR A 98 -3.31 4.80 0.11
N GLN A 99 -3.11 3.94 -0.89
CA GLN A 99 -2.81 4.39 -2.25
C GLN A 99 -4.03 4.21 -3.15
N ILE A 100 -4.41 5.28 -3.82
CA ILE A 100 -5.38 5.21 -4.92
C ILE A 100 -4.62 4.94 -6.21
N PRO A 101 -4.88 3.80 -6.90
CA PRO A 101 -4.25 3.47 -8.17
C PRO A 101 -4.50 4.52 -9.25
N ALA A 102 -3.56 4.67 -10.18
CA ALA A 102 -3.63 5.69 -11.23
C ALA A 102 -4.93 5.60 -12.07
N PHE A 103 -5.37 4.39 -12.40
CA PHE A 103 -6.59 4.18 -13.19
C PHE A 103 -7.90 4.48 -12.42
N LEU A 104 -7.84 4.66 -11.07
CA LEU A 104 -8.96 5.00 -10.19
C LEU A 104 -8.86 6.41 -9.62
N CYS A 105 -7.92 7.23 -10.07
CA CYS A 105 -7.64 8.55 -9.49
C CYS A 105 -8.81 9.55 -9.61
N ARG A 106 -9.82 9.28 -10.40
CA ARG A 106 -11.04 10.08 -10.51
C ARG A 106 -12.30 9.40 -9.98
N GLN A 107 -12.16 8.30 -9.23
CA GLN A 107 -13.28 7.62 -8.57
C GLN A 107 -13.64 8.35 -7.28
N THR A 108 -14.62 9.27 -7.38
CA THR A 108 -14.99 10.18 -6.30
C THR A 108 -15.33 9.45 -5.00
N ASP A 109 -16.12 8.38 -5.06
CA ASP A 109 -16.56 7.66 -3.85
C ASP A 109 -15.41 6.91 -3.17
N LEU A 110 -14.48 6.37 -3.94
CA LEU A 110 -13.26 5.73 -3.41
C LEU A 110 -12.38 6.76 -2.69
N ILE A 111 -12.14 7.91 -3.33
CA ILE A 111 -11.33 8.99 -2.75
C ILE A 111 -11.98 9.51 -1.46
N LYS A 112 -13.29 9.79 -1.49
CA LYS A 112 -14.04 10.25 -0.31
C LYS A 112 -13.96 9.25 0.84
N ALA A 113 -14.12 7.96 0.55
CA ALA A 113 -14.01 6.91 1.57
C ALA A 113 -12.60 6.85 2.17
N ALA A 114 -11.55 6.93 1.36
CA ALA A 114 -10.16 6.96 1.84
C ALA A 114 -9.89 8.22 2.69
N CYS A 115 -10.32 9.41 2.24
CA CYS A 115 -10.12 10.66 2.95
C CYS A 115 -10.97 10.80 4.22
N ALA A 116 -12.00 9.98 4.39
CA ALA A 116 -12.80 9.94 5.61
C ALA A 116 -12.14 9.13 6.75
N THR A 117 -11.02 8.47 6.49
CA THR A 117 -10.23 7.76 7.50
C THR A 117 -9.13 8.65 8.07
N ASP A 118 -8.50 8.21 9.17
CA ASP A 118 -7.34 8.89 9.78
C ASP A 118 -6.02 8.65 9.00
N LYS A 119 -6.08 7.92 7.89
CA LYS A 119 -4.89 7.51 7.13
C LYS A 119 -4.42 8.61 6.17
N ILE A 120 -3.14 8.57 5.86
CA ILE A 120 -2.59 9.35 4.74
C ILE A 120 -3.11 8.75 3.43
N VAL A 121 -3.54 9.60 2.50
CA VAL A 121 -3.99 9.17 1.17
C VAL A 121 -2.98 9.62 0.12
N ASN A 122 -2.40 8.65 -0.60
CA ASN A 122 -1.48 8.85 -1.71
C ASN A 122 -2.21 8.55 -3.02
N ILE A 123 -2.50 9.57 -3.82
CA ILE A 123 -3.21 9.41 -5.10
C ILE A 123 -2.18 9.39 -6.22
N LYS A 124 -2.12 8.28 -6.98
CA LYS A 124 -1.31 8.21 -8.19
C LYS A 124 -2.00 8.96 -9.32
N LYS A 125 -1.28 9.90 -9.96
CA LYS A 125 -1.79 10.61 -11.14
C LYS A 125 -2.07 9.62 -12.28
N GLY A 126 -3.26 9.70 -12.87
CA GLY A 126 -3.61 8.90 -14.04
C GLY A 126 -2.73 9.25 -15.26
N GLN A 127 -2.39 8.24 -16.09
CA GLN A 127 -1.66 8.47 -17.33
C GLN A 127 -2.45 9.30 -18.36
N PHE A 128 -3.78 9.30 -18.22
CA PHE A 128 -4.73 10.03 -19.07
C PHE A 128 -4.97 11.48 -18.63
N MET A 129 -4.29 11.94 -17.58
CA MET A 129 -4.42 13.28 -17.01
C MET A 129 -3.19 14.12 -17.32
N ALA A 130 -3.39 15.44 -17.50
CA ALA A 130 -2.27 16.38 -17.59
C ALA A 130 -1.64 16.64 -16.21
N PRO A 131 -0.40 17.17 -16.13
CA PRO A 131 0.25 17.43 -14.85
C PRO A 131 -0.47 18.44 -13.94
N TRP A 132 -1.31 19.29 -14.52
CA TRP A 132 -2.05 20.35 -13.82
C TRP A 132 -3.50 19.99 -13.47
N ASP A 133 -3.97 18.78 -13.76
CA ASP A 133 -5.32 18.32 -13.42
C ASP A 133 -5.48 17.95 -11.93
#